data_fd5d20225dbb86c5483eb7e1e5ea13ad
#
_entry.id   fd5d20225dbb86c5483eb7e1e5ea13ad
#
_cell.length_a   1.000
_cell.length_b   1.000
_cell.length_c   1.000
_cell.angle_alpha   90.00
_cell.angle_beta   90.00
_cell.angle_gamma   90.00
#
_symmetry.space_group_name_H-M   'P 1'
#
loop_
_entity.id
_entity.type
_entity.pdbx_description
1 polymer ?
#
loop_
_entity_poly.entity_id
_entity_poly.type
_entity_poly.pdbx_seq_one_letter_code
_entity_poly.pdbx_strand_id
1 'polypeptide(L)'
;MARQKVVNGVYYDLTAEEEAELVARAEAADLDMNMVRGQRDGMLSAADWTQLGDAALGAHTPEEWATYRQALRDLPSVYSRVSEVVWPTPPE
;
A
#
# COMPACT_ATOMS: atom_id res chain seq x y z
N MET A 1 19.94 -19.06 4.81
CA MET A 1 20.19 -19.66 3.49
C MET A 1 20.70 -18.59 2.55
N ALA A 2 21.77 -18.86 1.83
CA ALA A 2 22.27 -17.95 0.81
C ALA A 2 21.27 -17.90 -0.37
N ARG A 3 21.07 -16.71 -0.93
CA ARG A 3 20.29 -16.54 -2.14
C ARG A 3 21.12 -16.92 -3.35
N GLN A 4 20.48 -17.42 -4.38
CA GLN A 4 21.16 -17.87 -5.59
C GLN A 4 20.66 -17.09 -6.81
N LYS A 5 21.54 -16.95 -7.79
CA LYS A 5 21.21 -16.41 -9.11
C LYS A 5 21.43 -17.49 -10.18
N VAL A 6 20.75 -17.36 -11.31
CA VAL A 6 20.86 -18.27 -12.45
C VAL A 6 21.52 -17.54 -13.60
N VAL A 7 22.62 -18.11 -14.11
CA VAL A 7 23.30 -17.59 -15.31
C VAL A 7 23.49 -18.77 -16.27
N ASN A 8 22.93 -18.68 -17.47
CA ASN A 8 22.98 -19.73 -18.48
C ASN A 8 22.54 -21.10 -17.97
N GLY A 9 21.50 -21.13 -17.08
CA GLY A 9 20.98 -22.36 -16.51
C GLY A 9 21.77 -22.91 -15.33
N VAL A 10 22.82 -22.23 -14.91
CA VAL A 10 23.65 -22.64 -13.78
C VAL A 10 23.35 -21.74 -12.56
N TYR A 11 23.20 -22.35 -11.38
CA TYR A 11 22.93 -21.64 -10.14
C TYR A 11 24.23 -21.24 -9.45
N TYR A 12 24.30 -20.00 -9.04
CA TYR A 12 25.43 -19.45 -8.29
C TYR A 12 24.94 -18.79 -7.01
N ASP A 13 25.71 -18.90 -5.97
CA ASP A 13 25.43 -18.13 -4.75
C ASP A 13 25.70 -16.65 -5.00
N LEU A 14 24.86 -15.78 -4.44
CA LEU A 14 25.08 -14.35 -4.51
C LEU A 14 26.27 -13.95 -3.66
N THR A 15 27.05 -12.99 -4.17
CA THR A 15 28.12 -12.39 -3.37
C THR A 15 27.52 -11.50 -2.28
N ALA A 16 28.33 -11.16 -1.27
CA ALA A 16 27.88 -10.24 -0.22
C ALA A 16 27.45 -8.88 -0.79
N GLU A 17 28.13 -8.39 -1.83
CA GLU A 17 27.76 -7.15 -2.52
C GLU A 17 26.41 -7.26 -3.22
N GLU A 18 26.17 -8.37 -3.91
CA GLU A 18 24.90 -8.62 -4.59
C GLU A 18 23.75 -8.73 -3.60
N GLU A 19 23.94 -9.42 -2.47
CA GLU A 19 22.93 -9.51 -1.41
C GLU A 19 22.66 -8.14 -0.79
N ALA A 20 23.68 -7.34 -0.55
CA ALA A 20 23.53 -6.00 0.00
C ALA A 20 22.72 -5.10 -0.95
N GLU A 21 22.95 -5.21 -2.26
CA GLU A 21 22.17 -4.48 -3.27
C GLU A 21 20.68 -4.87 -3.26
N LEU A 22 20.39 -6.17 -3.12
CA LEU A 22 19.02 -6.65 -3.04
C LEU A 22 18.32 -6.14 -1.79
N VAL A 23 19.01 -6.15 -0.65
CA VAL A 23 18.45 -5.62 0.60
C VAL A 23 18.19 -4.12 0.47
N ALA A 24 19.13 -3.37 -0.10
CA ALA A 24 18.97 -1.93 -0.30
C ALA A 24 17.79 -1.60 -1.21
N ARG A 25 17.59 -2.37 -2.28
CA ARG A 25 16.44 -2.20 -3.18
C ARG A 25 15.12 -2.51 -2.49
N ALA A 26 15.09 -3.58 -1.69
CA ALA A 26 13.91 -3.96 -0.94
C ALA A 26 13.54 -2.89 0.09
N GLU A 27 14.52 -2.31 0.79
CA GLU A 27 14.28 -1.22 1.73
C GLU A 27 13.80 0.04 1.03
N ALA A 28 14.41 0.39 -0.11
CA ALA A 28 13.97 1.56 -0.88
C ALA A 28 12.55 1.40 -1.37
N ALA A 29 12.16 0.20 -1.83
CA ALA A 29 10.79 -0.09 -2.25
C ALA A 29 9.82 -0.01 -1.07
N ASP A 30 10.22 -0.47 0.11
CA ASP A 30 9.39 -0.42 1.31
C ASP A 30 9.17 1.02 1.81
N LEU A 31 10.10 1.92 1.52
CA LEU A 31 9.99 3.33 1.87
C LEU A 31 9.26 4.15 0.80
N ASP A 32 9.00 3.58 -0.36
CA ASP A 32 8.33 4.27 -1.46
C ASP A 32 6.81 4.16 -1.31
N MET A 33 6.24 5.16 -0.67
CA MET A 33 4.80 5.23 -0.42
C MET A 33 3.98 5.65 -1.64
N ASN A 34 4.61 5.88 -2.80
CA ASN A 34 3.88 6.32 -4.00
C ASN A 34 2.85 5.29 -4.46
N MET A 35 3.16 4.00 -4.37
CA MET A 35 2.21 2.94 -4.69
C MET A 35 1.01 2.96 -3.74
N VAL A 36 1.28 3.17 -2.44
CA VAL A 36 0.22 3.28 -1.42
C VAL A 36 -0.66 4.50 -1.72
N ARG A 37 -0.07 5.64 -2.05
CA ARG A 37 -0.82 6.85 -2.42
C ARG A 37 -1.69 6.63 -3.65
N GLY A 38 -1.18 5.92 -4.66
CA GLY A 38 -1.94 5.59 -5.87
C GLY A 38 -3.14 4.70 -5.58
N GLN A 39 -2.96 3.65 -4.78
CA GLN A 39 -4.05 2.78 -4.35
C GLN A 39 -5.06 3.54 -3.50
N ARG A 40 -4.58 4.36 -2.56
CA ARG A 40 -5.43 5.22 -1.74
C ARG A 40 -6.30 6.14 -2.59
N ASP A 41 -5.70 6.81 -3.57
CA ASP A 41 -6.41 7.73 -4.45
C ASP A 41 -7.50 7.01 -5.26
N GLY A 42 -7.21 5.80 -5.72
CA GLY A 42 -8.21 4.96 -6.39
C GLY A 42 -9.36 4.58 -5.46
N MET A 43 -9.07 4.24 -4.22
CA MET A 43 -10.08 3.90 -3.21
C MET A 43 -10.92 5.13 -2.84
N LEU A 44 -10.30 6.31 -2.72
CA LEU A 44 -11.01 7.56 -2.48
C LEU A 44 -11.95 7.89 -3.63
N SER A 45 -11.47 7.79 -4.87
CA SER A 45 -12.31 8.01 -6.06
C SER A 45 -13.49 7.05 -6.11
N ALA A 46 -13.26 5.77 -5.79
CA ALA A 46 -14.31 4.76 -5.77
C ALA A 46 -15.36 5.04 -4.68
N ALA A 47 -15.03 5.79 -3.64
CA ALA A 47 -15.92 6.12 -2.54
C ALA A 47 -16.49 7.54 -2.63
N ASP A 48 -16.17 8.33 -3.66
CA ASP A 48 -16.62 9.73 -3.77
C ASP A 48 -18.16 9.83 -3.82
N TRP A 49 -18.83 8.89 -4.46
CA TRP A 49 -20.30 8.89 -4.56
C TRP A 49 -20.99 8.83 -3.20
N THR A 50 -20.31 8.29 -2.16
CA THR A 50 -20.90 8.15 -0.82
C THR A 50 -21.14 9.50 -0.14
N GLN A 51 -20.54 10.56 -0.63
CA GLN A 51 -20.65 11.91 -0.07
C GLN A 51 -21.69 12.77 -0.81
N LEU A 52 -22.35 12.20 -1.82
CA LEU A 52 -23.43 12.87 -2.51
C LEU A 52 -24.69 12.87 -1.63
N GLY A 53 -25.49 13.93 -1.72
CA GLY A 53 -26.68 14.09 -0.88
C GLY A 53 -27.76 13.04 -1.09
N ASP A 54 -27.77 12.40 -2.26
CA ASP A 54 -28.75 11.39 -2.65
C ASP A 54 -28.16 9.98 -2.77
N ALA A 55 -26.97 9.76 -2.21
CA ALA A 55 -26.32 8.45 -2.26
C ALA A 55 -27.08 7.41 -1.47
N ALA A 56 -27.24 6.21 -2.05
CA ALA A 56 -27.89 5.08 -1.39
C ALA A 56 -26.84 4.29 -0.60
N LEU A 57 -26.72 4.59 0.69
CA LEU A 57 -25.69 4.01 1.57
C LEU A 57 -26.18 2.79 2.36
N GLY A 58 -27.43 2.36 2.17
CA GLY A 58 -28.00 1.26 2.94
C GLY A 58 -28.13 1.59 4.42
N ALA A 59 -27.55 0.73 5.28
CA ALA A 59 -27.60 0.92 6.73
C ALA A 59 -26.53 1.88 7.25
N HIS A 60 -25.65 2.41 6.39
CA HIS A 60 -24.54 3.24 6.78
C HIS A 60 -24.82 4.73 6.56
N THR A 61 -24.14 5.57 7.35
CA THR A 61 -24.32 7.02 7.26
C THR A 61 -23.20 7.65 6.44
N PRO A 62 -23.41 8.87 5.90
CA PRO A 62 -22.33 9.60 5.25
C PRO A 62 -21.11 9.82 6.16
N GLU A 63 -21.35 9.96 7.47
CA GLU A 63 -20.30 10.16 8.46
C GLU A 63 -19.42 8.92 8.61
N GLU A 64 -19.99 7.71 8.53
CA GLU A 64 -19.20 6.46 8.57
C GLU A 64 -18.28 6.39 7.35
N TRP A 65 -18.78 6.73 6.18
CA TRP A 65 -17.99 6.78 4.95
C TRP A 65 -16.93 7.90 5.01
N ALA A 66 -17.27 9.05 5.59
CA ALA A 66 -16.33 10.15 5.76
C ALA A 66 -15.15 9.74 6.66
N THR A 67 -15.42 8.99 7.74
CA THR A 67 -14.39 8.46 8.63
C THR A 67 -13.45 7.52 7.88
N TYR A 68 -14.00 6.61 7.08
CA TYR A 68 -13.20 5.71 6.24
C TYR A 68 -12.33 6.50 5.25
N ARG A 69 -12.91 7.48 4.56
CA ARG A 69 -12.18 8.31 3.59
C ARG A 69 -11.06 9.10 4.26
N GLN A 70 -11.31 9.63 5.47
CA GLN A 70 -10.29 10.36 6.22
C GLN A 70 -9.14 9.44 6.62
N ALA A 71 -9.43 8.22 7.04
CA ALA A 71 -8.41 7.22 7.35
C ALA A 71 -7.53 6.92 6.12
N LEU A 72 -8.13 6.86 4.92
CA LEU A 72 -7.38 6.70 3.67
C LEU A 72 -6.44 7.88 3.43
N ARG A 73 -6.93 9.12 3.62
CA ARG A 73 -6.10 10.32 3.43
C ARG A 73 -4.91 10.36 4.37
N ASP A 74 -5.11 9.87 5.59
CA ASP A 74 -4.09 9.92 6.64
C ASP A 74 -3.02 8.84 6.52
N LEU A 75 -3.23 7.80 5.70
CA LEU A 75 -2.30 6.68 5.58
C LEU A 75 -0.83 7.09 5.42
N PRO A 76 -0.46 8.01 4.52
CA PRO A 76 0.95 8.38 4.36
C PRO A 76 1.52 9.14 5.56
N SER A 77 0.67 9.71 6.41
CA SER A 77 1.10 10.39 7.64
C SER A 77 1.28 9.42 8.81
N VAL A 78 0.50 8.32 8.81
CA VAL A 78 0.52 7.32 9.88
C VAL A 78 1.65 6.31 9.65
N TYR A 79 1.89 5.93 8.41
CA TYR A 79 2.86 4.90 8.06
C TYR A 79 3.98 5.49 7.20
N SER A 80 5.20 5.05 7.46
CA SER A 80 6.38 5.43 6.66
C SER A 80 6.90 4.28 5.79
N ARG A 81 6.38 3.07 5.98
CA ARG A 81 6.79 1.87 5.24
C ARG A 81 5.59 1.15 4.67
N VAL A 82 5.75 0.66 3.43
CA VAL A 82 4.69 -0.09 2.74
C VAL A 82 4.30 -1.34 3.53
N SER A 83 5.28 -2.03 4.10
CA SER A 83 5.06 -3.26 4.88
C SER A 83 4.28 -3.04 6.17
N GLU A 84 4.22 -1.82 6.68
CA GLU A 84 3.51 -1.47 7.91
C GLU A 84 2.06 -1.07 7.67
N VAL A 85 1.69 -0.79 6.41
CA VAL A 85 0.36 -0.23 6.10
C VAL A 85 -0.74 -1.23 6.41
N VAL A 86 -1.68 -0.79 7.24
CA VAL A 86 -2.95 -1.50 7.49
C VAL A 86 -4.05 -0.67 6.82
N TRP A 87 -4.68 -1.26 5.80
CA TRP A 87 -5.72 -0.56 5.05
C TRP A 87 -6.99 -0.44 5.87
N PRO A 88 -7.64 0.74 5.87
CA PRO A 88 -8.93 0.89 6.55
C PRO A 88 -9.97 -0.02 5.91
N THR A 89 -10.90 -0.51 6.74
CA THR A 89 -12.02 -1.33 6.26
C THR A 89 -13.19 -0.41 5.89
N PRO A 90 -13.72 -0.49 4.68
CA PRO A 90 -14.88 0.32 4.31
C PRO A 90 -16.11 -0.12 5.10
N PRO A 91 -17.09 0.79 5.32
CA PRO A 91 -18.38 0.42 5.88
C PRO A 91 -19.07 -0.60 4.97
N GLU A 92 -19.72 -1.59 5.55
CA GLU A 92 -20.40 -2.67 4.80
C GLU A 92 -21.90 -2.66 5.00
#